data_cb647759c0ba6909bdb3790caf8da005
#
_entry.id   cb647759c0ba6909bdb3790caf8da005
#
_cell.length_a   1.000
_cell.length_b   1.000
_cell.length_c   1.000
_cell.angle_alpha   90.00
_cell.angle_beta   90.00
_cell.angle_gamma   90.00
#
_symmetry.space_group_name_H-M   'P 1'
#
loop_
_entity.id
_entity.type
_entity.pdbx_description
1 polymer ?
#
loop_
_entity_poly.entity_id
_entity_poly.type
_entity_poly.pdbx_seq_one_letter_code
_entity_poly.pdbx_strand_id
1 'polypeptide(L)'
;MRALLFFSVFFITVQHINAQAYRNLLSGNYSYDTIKKHVVKDQSWVTYPDYKDRVEWQKIPQNLKEAYIKEGESYLNFEWKYIPVSHYLEFTKSGSRTIMEKPYRKNLAAFEMLVLAELIEGKGRFIKDIINGIFYYSEQTYWGNSAHLSLQRVGAGIPDVLEPTIDLGVGKVAANLAWTHYFLEEEIDKVNPLILKRLRLEIYEKVLKPYYTRTDFGWMGYTNERVNNWNPWCNYNALNCIMLLEQDSITRSVNVQKSMLSVDEFLNYYKDDGGCEEGPTYWSHAGGKLFDYLELLYKSSNGKIDIFDKQLVKNIGTYIYKAYIEGEYFVNFADAAAKLKSRPNVIYNYGQRINDTVMSGFGAYLAKQQNYGDSIFKGKIEIVLDNLFNVNEI
;
A
#
# COMPACT_ATOMS: atom_id res chain seq x y z
N MET A 1 -78.17 19.16 -15.62
CA MET A 1 -76.97 19.25 -14.85
C MET A 1 -76.28 17.87 -14.85
N ARG A 2 -75.17 17.68 -15.61
CA ARG A 2 -74.40 16.45 -15.63
C ARG A 2 -73.14 16.71 -14.79
N ALA A 3 -72.98 15.98 -13.71
CA ALA A 3 -71.78 16.03 -12.86
C ALA A 3 -70.67 15.17 -13.49
N LEU A 4 -69.56 15.78 -13.82
CA LEU A 4 -68.33 15.09 -14.24
C LEU A 4 -67.55 14.70 -12.96
N LEU A 5 -67.40 13.41 -12.71
CA LEU A 5 -66.49 12.88 -11.70
C LEU A 5 -65.09 12.82 -12.30
N PHE A 6 -64.15 13.61 -11.74
CA PHE A 6 -62.72 13.46 -12.02
C PHE A 6 -62.13 12.38 -11.12
N PHE A 7 -61.67 11.27 -11.71
CA PHE A 7 -60.84 10.29 -11.04
C PHE A 7 -59.35 10.72 -11.14
N SER A 8 -58.75 11.18 -10.05
CA SER A 8 -57.30 11.41 -9.97
C SER A 8 -56.61 10.10 -9.68
N VAL A 9 -55.91 9.56 -10.67
CA VAL A 9 -55.02 8.39 -10.48
C VAL A 9 -53.70 8.88 -9.92
N PHE A 10 -53.44 8.62 -8.64
CA PHE A 10 -52.13 8.83 -8.03
C PHE A 10 -51.20 7.70 -8.46
N PHE A 11 -50.21 8.00 -9.32
CA PHE A 11 -49.08 7.11 -9.55
C PHE A 11 -48.11 7.23 -8.36
N ILE A 12 -48.10 6.24 -7.48
CA ILE A 12 -47.06 6.05 -6.49
C ILE A 12 -45.87 5.44 -7.20
N THR A 13 -44.89 6.27 -7.56
CA THR A 13 -43.56 5.76 -7.98
C THR A 13 -42.85 5.25 -6.75
N VAL A 14 -42.82 3.94 -6.56
CA VAL A 14 -41.96 3.28 -5.61
C VAL A 14 -40.53 3.43 -6.13
N GLN A 15 -39.80 4.43 -5.62
CA GLN A 15 -38.35 4.46 -5.80
C GLN A 15 -37.78 3.27 -5.00
N HIS A 16 -37.30 2.27 -5.68
CA HIS A 16 -36.44 1.25 -5.07
C HIS A 16 -35.17 1.97 -4.64
N ILE A 17 -35.11 2.41 -3.39
CA ILE A 17 -33.86 2.73 -2.72
C ILE A 17 -33.14 1.38 -2.63
N ASN A 18 -32.22 1.12 -3.55
CA ASN A 18 -31.26 0.03 -3.38
C ASN A 18 -30.38 0.41 -2.18
N ALA A 19 -30.83 0.03 -0.99
CA ALA A 19 -29.97 0.01 0.18
C ALA A 19 -28.81 -0.95 -0.17
N GLN A 20 -27.64 -0.41 -0.43
CA GLN A 20 -26.44 -1.20 -0.66
C GLN A 20 -26.25 -2.05 0.59
N ALA A 21 -26.39 -3.37 0.46
CA ALA A 21 -26.23 -4.26 1.60
C ALA A 21 -24.78 -4.17 2.09
N TYR A 22 -24.59 -3.74 3.31
CA TYR A 22 -23.28 -3.74 3.96
C TYR A 22 -22.81 -5.19 4.09
N ARG A 23 -21.80 -5.55 3.31
CA ARG A 23 -21.26 -6.93 3.29
C ARG A 23 -20.39 -7.21 4.49
N ASN A 24 -19.63 -6.23 4.94
CA ASN A 24 -18.73 -6.29 6.10
C ASN A 24 -17.94 -7.61 6.13
N LEU A 25 -17.27 -7.93 5.00
CA LEU A 25 -16.63 -9.23 4.79
C LEU A 25 -15.53 -9.54 5.79
N LEU A 26 -14.87 -8.51 6.34
CA LEU A 26 -13.85 -8.64 7.37
C LEU A 26 -14.47 -8.59 8.77
N SER A 27 -15.06 -7.45 9.16
CA SER A 27 -15.58 -7.23 10.52
C SER A 27 -16.79 -8.09 10.85
N GLY A 28 -17.59 -8.46 9.85
CA GLY A 28 -18.74 -9.37 10.04
C GLY A 28 -18.34 -10.82 10.28
N ASN A 29 -17.14 -11.24 9.84
CA ASN A 29 -16.64 -12.60 10.03
C ASN A 29 -15.63 -12.71 11.19
N TYR A 30 -14.97 -11.63 11.59
CA TYR A 30 -13.91 -11.66 12.60
C TYR A 30 -14.16 -10.62 13.69
N SER A 31 -14.57 -11.10 14.86
CA SER A 31 -14.74 -10.26 16.06
C SER A 31 -13.41 -9.78 16.61
N TYR A 32 -13.45 -8.76 17.48
CA TYR A 32 -12.26 -8.28 18.20
C TYR A 32 -11.54 -9.42 18.95
N ASP A 33 -12.29 -10.31 19.61
CA ASP A 33 -11.70 -11.44 20.34
C ASP A 33 -10.97 -12.41 19.40
N THR A 34 -11.52 -12.62 18.20
CA THR A 34 -10.88 -13.44 17.16
C THR A 34 -9.56 -12.77 16.70
N ILE A 35 -9.57 -11.47 16.45
CA ILE A 35 -8.39 -10.71 16.05
C ILE A 35 -7.33 -10.77 17.15
N LYS A 36 -7.70 -10.45 18.40
CA LYS A 36 -6.81 -10.47 19.57
C LYS A 36 -6.18 -11.85 19.80
N LYS A 37 -6.93 -12.92 19.51
CA LYS A 37 -6.46 -14.30 19.66
C LYS A 37 -5.46 -14.70 18.57
N HIS A 38 -5.69 -14.28 17.33
CA HIS A 38 -5.00 -14.84 16.16
C HIS A 38 -3.95 -13.91 15.53
N VAL A 39 -4.04 -12.59 15.72
CA VAL A 39 -2.99 -11.69 15.25
C VAL A 39 -1.72 -11.95 16.06
N VAL A 40 -0.64 -12.25 15.36
CA VAL A 40 0.66 -12.57 15.98
C VAL A 40 1.22 -11.37 16.74
N LYS A 41 1.94 -11.65 17.83
CA LYS A 41 2.47 -10.63 18.74
C LYS A 41 3.89 -10.18 18.40
N ASP A 42 4.55 -10.93 17.58
CA ASP A 42 5.92 -10.71 17.13
C ASP A 42 5.99 -10.57 15.60
N GLN A 43 7.16 -10.65 15.01
CA GLN A 43 7.40 -10.55 13.58
C GLN A 43 7.48 -11.92 12.88
N SER A 44 7.00 -13.00 13.51
CA SER A 44 7.01 -14.37 12.93
C SER A 44 6.18 -14.50 11.65
N TRP A 45 5.34 -13.52 11.36
CA TRP A 45 4.58 -13.42 10.10
C TRP A 45 5.43 -12.99 8.90
N VAL A 46 6.62 -12.43 9.14
CA VAL A 46 7.54 -12.03 8.07
C VAL A 46 8.14 -13.27 7.44
N THR A 47 7.94 -13.42 6.14
CA THR A 47 8.40 -14.59 5.37
C THR A 47 9.76 -14.39 4.70
N TYR A 48 10.31 -13.18 4.77
CA TYR A 48 11.64 -12.88 4.25
C TYR A 48 12.73 -13.32 5.23
N PRO A 49 13.93 -13.68 4.74
CA PRO A 49 15.04 -14.07 5.61
C PRO A 49 15.49 -12.90 6.49
N ASP A 50 15.94 -13.22 7.72
CA ASP A 50 16.65 -12.27 8.56
C ASP A 50 17.88 -11.70 7.84
N TYR A 51 18.27 -10.45 8.15
CA TYR A 51 19.43 -9.81 7.54
C TYR A 51 20.72 -10.66 7.64
N LYS A 52 20.88 -11.40 8.75
CA LYS A 52 22.05 -12.25 8.99
C LYS A 52 22.00 -13.60 8.29
N ASP A 53 20.85 -14.03 7.84
CA ASP A 53 20.70 -15.31 7.14
C ASP A 53 21.17 -15.21 5.70
N ARG A 54 22.48 -15.10 5.53
CA ARG A 54 23.10 -14.88 4.22
C ARG A 54 22.89 -16.04 3.24
N VAL A 55 22.56 -17.24 3.74
CA VAL A 55 22.29 -18.42 2.90
C VAL A 55 20.99 -18.22 2.13
N GLU A 56 19.95 -17.75 2.80
CA GLU A 56 18.67 -17.50 2.14
C GLU A 56 18.75 -16.35 1.13
N TRP A 57 19.51 -15.27 1.46
CA TRP A 57 19.74 -14.17 0.50
C TRP A 57 20.48 -14.60 -0.77
N GLN A 58 21.25 -15.71 -0.73
CA GLN A 58 21.91 -16.25 -1.92
C GLN A 58 20.93 -16.89 -2.91
N LYS A 59 19.69 -17.21 -2.51
CA LYS A 59 18.66 -17.77 -3.41
C LYS A 59 18.16 -16.77 -4.46
N ILE A 60 18.35 -15.47 -4.25
CA ILE A 60 18.05 -14.44 -5.25
C ILE A 60 18.94 -14.67 -6.48
N PRO A 61 18.41 -14.65 -7.72
CA PRO A 61 19.19 -14.81 -8.94
C PRO A 61 20.40 -13.89 -9.01
N GLN A 62 21.55 -14.41 -9.43
CA GLN A 62 22.82 -13.71 -9.40
C GLN A 62 22.82 -12.42 -10.23
N ASN A 63 22.18 -12.41 -11.40
CA ASN A 63 22.03 -11.23 -12.25
C ASN A 63 21.25 -10.12 -11.54
N LEU A 64 20.22 -10.46 -10.78
CA LEU A 64 19.46 -9.47 -10.00
C LEU A 64 20.27 -8.95 -8.81
N LYS A 65 20.98 -9.82 -8.07
CA LYS A 65 21.87 -9.38 -6.99
C LYS A 65 22.87 -8.34 -7.47
N GLU A 66 23.59 -8.66 -8.55
CA GLU A 66 24.58 -7.76 -9.13
C GLU A 66 23.96 -6.44 -9.62
N ALA A 67 22.77 -6.50 -10.23
CA ALA A 67 22.05 -5.33 -10.70
C ALA A 67 21.62 -4.40 -9.54
N TYR A 68 21.08 -4.96 -8.44
CA TYR A 68 20.68 -4.17 -7.26
C TYR A 68 21.89 -3.55 -6.56
N ILE A 69 22.97 -4.32 -6.38
CA ILE A 69 24.20 -3.82 -5.76
C ILE A 69 24.79 -2.68 -6.59
N LYS A 70 24.89 -2.86 -7.91
CA LYS A 70 25.40 -1.83 -8.84
C LYS A 70 24.52 -0.57 -8.83
N GLU A 71 23.20 -0.72 -8.84
CA GLU A 71 22.29 0.43 -8.75
C GLU A 71 22.44 1.13 -7.39
N GLY A 72 22.54 0.37 -6.28
CA GLY A 72 22.79 0.90 -4.95
C GLY A 72 24.10 1.69 -4.86
N GLU A 73 25.16 1.20 -5.51
CA GLU A 73 26.45 1.92 -5.60
C GLU A 73 26.31 3.30 -6.21
N SER A 74 25.39 3.50 -7.14
CA SER A 74 25.13 4.79 -7.76
C SER A 74 24.54 5.83 -6.78
N TYR A 75 24.03 5.38 -5.64
CA TYR A 75 23.47 6.20 -4.56
C TYR A 75 24.40 6.36 -3.35
N LEU A 76 25.61 5.80 -3.37
CA LEU A 76 26.60 6.08 -2.31
C LEU A 76 26.95 7.55 -2.29
N ASN A 77 27.00 8.14 -1.09
CA ASN A 77 27.17 9.57 -0.84
C ASN A 77 26.09 10.44 -1.52
N PHE A 78 24.84 9.92 -1.57
CA PHE A 78 23.73 10.63 -2.18
C PHE A 78 23.47 11.97 -1.49
N GLU A 79 23.37 13.04 -2.27
CA GLU A 79 22.96 14.35 -1.79
C GLU A 79 21.43 14.41 -1.66
N TRP A 80 20.95 14.30 -0.44
CA TRP A 80 19.52 14.39 -0.12
C TRP A 80 18.95 15.73 -0.56
N LYS A 81 17.93 15.69 -1.42
CA LYS A 81 17.37 16.89 -2.03
C LYS A 81 16.42 17.57 -1.05
N TYR A 82 16.80 18.75 -0.58
CA TYR A 82 15.92 19.61 0.19
C TYR A 82 14.66 19.99 -0.61
N ILE A 83 13.51 20.00 0.05
CA ILE A 83 12.23 20.40 -0.53
C ILE A 83 11.80 21.72 0.15
N PRO A 84 12.01 22.86 -0.48
CA PRO A 84 11.67 24.16 0.10
C PRO A 84 10.15 24.33 0.17
N VAL A 85 9.67 25.14 1.11
CA VAL A 85 8.24 25.44 1.28
C VAL A 85 7.59 25.98 0.01
N SER A 86 8.33 26.73 -0.80
CA SER A 86 7.85 27.24 -2.10
C SER A 86 7.42 26.13 -3.07
N HIS A 87 8.01 24.93 -2.98
CA HIS A 87 7.59 23.78 -3.79
C HIS A 87 6.23 23.22 -3.38
N TYR A 88 5.88 23.26 -2.08
CA TYR A 88 4.53 22.92 -1.60
C TYR A 88 3.51 23.96 -2.06
N LEU A 89 3.83 25.25 -1.91
CA LEU A 89 2.97 26.37 -2.29
C LEU A 89 2.73 26.44 -3.80
N GLU A 90 3.61 25.89 -4.62
CA GLU A 90 3.43 25.91 -6.07
C GLU A 90 2.16 25.16 -6.50
N PHE A 91 1.76 24.12 -5.77
CA PHE A 91 0.52 23.42 -6.07
C PHE A 91 -0.72 24.33 -5.93
N THR A 92 -0.81 25.11 -4.87
CA THR A 92 -1.93 26.05 -4.67
C THR A 92 -1.88 27.24 -5.63
N LYS A 93 -0.68 27.61 -6.12
CA LYS A 93 -0.47 28.73 -7.02
C LYS A 93 -0.76 28.39 -8.49
N SER A 94 -0.29 27.25 -8.97
CA SER A 94 -0.31 26.90 -10.40
C SER A 94 -0.95 25.53 -10.69
N GLY A 95 -1.35 24.76 -9.67
CA GLY A 95 -1.79 23.38 -9.81
C GLY A 95 -0.65 22.38 -10.06
N SER A 96 0.61 22.83 -10.16
CA SER A 96 1.75 21.97 -10.43
C SER A 96 2.15 21.18 -9.20
N ARG A 97 2.00 19.86 -9.26
CA ARG A 97 2.50 18.93 -8.25
C ARG A 97 3.93 18.45 -8.54
N THR A 98 4.37 18.53 -9.80
CA THR A 98 5.62 17.91 -10.25
C THR A 98 6.87 18.62 -9.68
N ILE A 99 6.78 19.90 -9.34
CA ILE A 99 7.90 20.67 -8.77
C ILE A 99 8.31 20.08 -7.41
N MET A 100 7.34 19.80 -6.55
CA MET A 100 7.58 19.15 -5.25
C MET A 100 7.89 17.66 -5.42
N GLU A 101 7.16 16.95 -6.29
CA GLU A 101 7.31 15.51 -6.46
C GLU A 101 8.67 15.09 -7.04
N LYS A 102 9.31 15.91 -7.86
CA LYS A 102 10.59 15.56 -8.51
C LYS A 102 11.71 15.29 -7.51
N PRO A 103 12.05 16.20 -6.57
CA PRO A 103 13.03 15.92 -5.52
C PRO A 103 12.56 14.84 -4.55
N TYR A 104 11.27 14.80 -4.19
CA TYR A 104 10.67 13.77 -3.35
C TYR A 104 10.91 12.35 -3.90
N ARG A 105 10.61 12.13 -5.17
CA ARG A 105 10.80 10.81 -5.84
C ARG A 105 12.27 10.40 -5.93
N LYS A 106 13.19 11.38 -6.12
CA LYS A 106 14.63 11.10 -6.13
C LYS A 106 15.12 10.61 -4.77
N ASN A 107 14.71 11.28 -3.69
CA ASN A 107 15.07 10.89 -2.33
C ASN A 107 14.50 9.51 -1.98
N LEU A 108 13.25 9.25 -2.35
CA LEU A 108 12.60 7.98 -2.08
C LEU A 108 13.27 6.83 -2.84
N ALA A 109 13.59 7.03 -4.12
CA ALA A 109 14.28 6.02 -4.93
C ALA A 109 15.69 5.72 -4.39
N ALA A 110 16.43 6.74 -3.94
CA ALA A 110 17.73 6.57 -3.32
C ALA A 110 17.62 5.75 -2.02
N PHE A 111 16.66 6.09 -1.15
CA PHE A 111 16.46 5.37 0.10
C PHE A 111 16.08 3.91 -0.12
N GLU A 112 15.07 3.66 -0.94
CA GLU A 112 14.62 2.30 -1.29
C GLU A 112 15.77 1.46 -1.84
N MET A 113 16.57 2.02 -2.74
CA MET A 113 17.65 1.30 -3.40
C MET A 113 18.84 1.03 -2.47
N LEU A 114 19.24 2.00 -1.64
CA LEU A 114 20.30 1.81 -0.65
C LEU A 114 19.95 0.68 0.34
N VAL A 115 18.71 0.65 0.84
CA VAL A 115 18.26 -0.40 1.75
C VAL A 115 18.25 -1.76 1.04
N LEU A 116 17.68 -1.86 -0.16
CA LEU A 116 17.65 -3.11 -0.92
C LEU A 116 19.06 -3.63 -1.24
N ALA A 117 19.98 -2.75 -1.65
CA ALA A 117 21.36 -3.12 -1.92
C ALA A 117 22.06 -3.66 -0.66
N GLU A 118 21.85 -3.01 0.50
CA GLU A 118 22.40 -3.49 1.77
C GLU A 118 21.84 -4.86 2.16
N LEU A 119 20.52 -5.04 2.06
CA LEU A 119 19.87 -6.33 2.37
C LEU A 119 20.43 -7.46 1.51
N ILE A 120 20.60 -7.20 0.22
CA ILE A 120 21.11 -8.19 -0.75
C ILE A 120 22.59 -8.46 -0.54
N GLU A 121 23.42 -7.44 -0.35
CA GLU A 121 24.86 -7.60 -0.19
C GLU A 121 25.27 -8.07 1.21
N GLY A 122 24.71 -7.43 2.26
CA GLY A 122 24.96 -7.75 3.67
C GLY A 122 26.37 -7.46 4.17
N LYS A 123 27.02 -6.40 3.67
CA LYS A 123 28.40 -6.04 4.06
C LYS A 123 28.51 -4.74 4.86
N GLY A 124 27.40 -4.07 5.14
CA GLY A 124 27.34 -2.85 5.93
C GLY A 124 27.81 -1.58 5.21
N ARG A 125 28.20 -1.67 3.94
CA ARG A 125 28.78 -0.51 3.24
C ARG A 125 27.77 0.58 2.85
N PHE A 126 26.48 0.26 2.81
CA PHE A 126 25.41 1.21 2.54
C PHE A 126 24.81 1.80 3.82
N ILE A 127 25.10 1.25 4.99
CA ILE A 127 24.51 1.65 6.29
C ILE A 127 24.68 3.15 6.56
N LYS A 128 25.86 3.73 6.29
CA LYS A 128 26.08 5.18 6.47
C LYS A 128 25.06 6.02 5.68
N ASP A 129 24.83 5.69 4.42
CA ASP A 129 23.95 6.47 3.56
C ASP A 129 22.46 6.18 3.87
N ILE A 130 22.13 4.96 4.33
CA ILE A 130 20.81 4.63 4.87
C ILE A 130 20.53 5.48 6.12
N ILE A 131 21.47 5.61 7.04
CA ILE A 131 21.34 6.45 8.24
C ILE A 131 21.11 7.91 7.84
N ASN A 132 21.86 8.43 6.88
CA ASN A 132 21.64 9.78 6.35
C ASN A 132 20.22 9.95 5.80
N GLY A 133 19.68 8.92 5.13
CA GLY A 133 18.30 8.90 4.66
C GLY A 133 17.27 8.87 5.79
N ILE A 134 17.50 8.06 6.83
CA ILE A 134 16.66 8.06 8.04
C ILE A 134 16.60 9.46 8.65
N PHE A 135 17.76 10.12 8.80
CA PHE A 135 17.82 11.47 9.34
C PHE A 135 17.15 12.48 8.42
N TYR A 136 17.37 12.39 7.10
CA TYR A 136 16.64 13.22 6.14
C TYR A 136 15.13 13.16 6.37
N TYR A 137 14.53 11.95 6.45
CA TYR A 137 13.11 11.79 6.70
C TYR A 137 12.70 12.25 8.11
N SER A 138 13.53 12.05 9.10
CA SER A 138 13.25 12.49 10.48
C SER A 138 13.16 14.01 10.60
N GLU A 139 13.90 14.76 9.77
CA GLU A 139 13.86 16.23 9.73
C GLU A 139 12.74 16.79 8.84
N GLN A 140 12.06 15.94 8.03
CA GLN A 140 10.94 16.40 7.21
C GLN A 140 9.65 16.50 8.03
N THR A 141 8.96 17.65 7.95
CA THR A 141 7.66 17.85 8.58
C THR A 141 6.60 16.91 7.99
N TYR A 142 6.64 16.68 6.68
CA TYR A 142 5.64 15.92 5.95
C TYR A 142 6.29 14.98 4.93
N TRP A 143 5.78 13.74 4.86
CA TRP A 143 6.29 12.68 3.97
C TRP A 143 5.44 12.45 2.73
N GLY A 144 4.42 13.25 2.51
CA GLY A 144 3.44 13.08 1.45
C GLY A 144 3.60 14.09 0.32
N ASN A 145 2.56 14.16 -0.51
CA ASN A 145 2.52 14.98 -1.71
C ASN A 145 1.80 16.32 -1.46
N SER A 146 2.32 17.42 -2.04
CA SER A 146 1.69 18.74 -1.93
C SER A 146 0.22 18.77 -2.41
N ALA A 147 -0.13 17.96 -3.42
CA ALA A 147 -1.50 17.83 -3.90
C ALA A 147 -2.47 17.16 -2.91
N HIS A 148 -1.94 16.49 -1.88
CA HIS A 148 -2.74 15.78 -0.89
C HIS A 148 -2.90 16.53 0.44
N LEU A 149 -2.31 17.72 0.55
CA LEU A 149 -2.41 18.55 1.76
C LEU A 149 -3.83 19.05 2.06
N SER A 150 -4.76 18.93 1.12
CA SER A 150 -6.20 19.18 1.38
C SER A 150 -6.82 18.23 2.42
N LEU A 151 -6.12 17.15 2.82
CA LEU A 151 -6.52 16.30 3.94
C LEU A 151 -6.43 16.99 5.31
N GLN A 152 -5.65 18.05 5.43
CA GLN A 152 -5.59 18.85 6.67
C GLN A 152 -6.71 19.89 6.69
N ARG A 153 -7.21 20.25 7.87
CA ARG A 153 -8.37 21.16 8.05
C ARG A 153 -8.11 22.57 7.54
N VAL A 154 -6.87 23.03 7.66
CA VAL A 154 -6.46 24.35 7.13
C VAL A 154 -6.38 24.37 5.59
N GLY A 155 -6.58 23.24 4.91
CA GLY A 155 -6.54 23.12 3.47
C GLY A 155 -5.12 22.96 2.90
N ALA A 156 -5.03 22.99 1.56
CA ALA A 156 -3.75 22.83 0.85
C ALA A 156 -2.81 24.05 1.06
N GLY A 157 -1.52 23.81 0.87
CA GLY A 157 -0.50 24.87 0.95
C GLY A 157 0.74 24.40 1.68
N ILE A 158 0.84 24.66 2.97
CA ILE A 158 1.97 24.26 3.82
C ILE A 158 1.54 23.13 4.76
N PRO A 159 2.39 22.11 5.00
CA PRO A 159 2.10 21.09 5.98
C PRO A 159 1.91 21.68 7.39
N ASP A 160 0.79 21.41 8.04
CA ASP A 160 0.55 21.74 9.43
C ASP A 160 1.19 20.68 10.33
N VAL A 161 2.21 21.08 11.11
CA VAL A 161 2.93 20.19 12.02
C VAL A 161 2.04 19.70 13.17
N LEU A 162 1.00 20.44 13.52
CA LEU A 162 0.06 20.08 14.59
C LEU A 162 -1.07 19.17 14.11
N GLU A 163 -1.25 19.04 12.80
CA GLU A 163 -2.25 18.18 12.20
C GLU A 163 -1.63 17.20 11.20
N PRO A 164 -0.89 16.18 11.64
CA PRO A 164 -0.34 15.18 10.75
C PRO A 164 -1.45 14.48 9.96
N THR A 165 -1.23 14.34 8.64
CA THR A 165 -2.17 13.68 7.72
C THR A 165 -1.52 12.47 7.08
N ILE A 166 -2.32 11.43 6.81
CA ILE A 166 -1.87 10.20 6.16
C ILE A 166 -2.43 10.15 4.75
N ASP A 167 -1.54 10.25 3.77
CA ASP A 167 -1.82 10.03 2.36
C ASP A 167 -1.03 8.82 1.83
N LEU A 168 -1.10 8.57 0.53
CA LEU A 168 -0.36 7.51 -0.17
C LEU A 168 1.16 7.62 0.04
N GLY A 169 1.69 8.85 0.01
CA GLY A 169 3.12 9.13 0.16
C GLY A 169 3.61 8.95 1.58
N VAL A 170 2.90 9.55 2.55
CA VAL A 170 3.21 9.41 3.98
C VAL A 170 3.22 7.94 4.39
N GLY A 171 2.18 7.19 4.00
CA GLY A 171 2.11 5.77 4.29
C GLY A 171 3.24 4.97 3.65
N LYS A 172 3.61 5.29 2.37
CA LYS A 172 4.70 4.62 1.66
C LYS A 172 6.05 4.84 2.35
N VAL A 173 6.37 6.09 2.71
CA VAL A 173 7.63 6.42 3.41
C VAL A 173 7.68 5.72 4.77
N ALA A 174 6.59 5.78 5.55
CA ALA A 174 6.53 5.14 6.85
C ALA A 174 6.73 3.62 6.77
N ALA A 175 6.09 2.94 5.81
CA ALA A 175 6.26 1.50 5.61
C ALA A 175 7.73 1.15 5.25
N ASN A 176 8.36 1.90 4.33
CA ASN A 176 9.77 1.69 4.01
C ASN A 176 10.69 1.88 5.25
N LEU A 177 10.45 2.92 6.05
CA LEU A 177 11.20 3.17 7.27
C LEU A 177 10.97 2.07 8.32
N ALA A 178 9.75 1.56 8.46
CA ALA A 178 9.42 0.46 9.37
C ALA A 178 10.11 -0.85 8.96
N TRP A 179 10.13 -1.17 7.66
CA TRP A 179 10.88 -2.32 7.14
C TRP A 179 12.39 -2.16 7.28
N THR A 180 12.92 -0.94 7.08
CA THR A 180 14.34 -0.64 7.33
C THR A 180 14.69 -0.87 8.79
N HIS A 181 13.83 -0.41 9.72
CA HIS A 181 13.99 -0.68 11.15
C HIS A 181 14.05 -2.19 11.41
N TYR A 182 13.08 -2.94 10.90
CA TYR A 182 12.99 -4.38 11.12
C TYR A 182 14.26 -5.12 10.67
N PHE A 183 14.72 -4.87 9.45
CA PHE A 183 15.85 -5.61 8.88
C PHE A 183 17.20 -5.18 9.42
N LEU A 184 17.38 -3.89 9.70
CA LEU A 184 18.69 -3.29 9.97
C LEU A 184 18.85 -2.78 11.41
N GLU A 185 17.95 -3.17 12.34
CA GLU A 185 17.95 -2.71 13.73
C GLU A 185 19.33 -2.91 14.36
N GLU A 186 19.87 -4.11 14.33
CA GLU A 186 21.16 -4.40 14.97
C GLU A 186 22.34 -3.66 14.31
N GLU A 187 22.32 -3.51 12.98
CA GLU A 187 23.42 -2.85 12.27
C GLU A 187 23.41 -1.33 12.52
N ILE A 188 22.24 -0.73 12.60
CA ILE A 188 22.07 0.70 12.89
C ILE A 188 22.37 0.98 14.37
N ASP A 189 21.94 0.11 15.30
CA ASP A 189 22.19 0.27 16.74
C ASP A 189 23.68 0.17 17.07
N LYS A 190 24.48 -0.61 16.33
CA LYS A 190 25.95 -0.62 16.44
C LYS A 190 26.57 0.76 16.19
N VAL A 191 25.93 1.57 15.33
CA VAL A 191 26.37 2.94 15.04
C VAL A 191 25.93 3.88 16.16
N ASN A 192 24.61 3.94 16.41
CA ASN A 192 24.06 4.68 17.54
C ASN A 192 22.56 4.36 17.73
N PRO A 193 22.11 3.85 18.88
CA PRO A 193 20.71 3.50 19.13
C PRO A 193 19.74 4.72 19.13
N LEU A 194 20.23 5.94 19.22
CA LEU A 194 19.39 7.13 19.10
C LEU A 194 18.79 7.29 17.70
N ILE A 195 19.38 6.69 16.68
CA ILE A 195 18.91 6.74 15.30
C ILE A 195 17.53 6.08 15.21
N LEU A 196 17.44 4.83 15.69
CA LEU A 196 16.18 4.09 15.64
C LEU A 196 15.16 4.60 16.65
N LYS A 197 15.60 5.12 17.78
CA LYS A 197 14.72 5.80 18.74
C LYS A 197 14.04 7.01 18.07
N ARG A 198 14.77 7.83 17.31
CA ARG A 198 14.23 8.96 16.56
C ARG A 198 13.30 8.47 15.45
N LEU A 199 13.69 7.47 14.69
CA LEU A 199 12.89 6.90 13.63
C LEU A 199 11.51 6.41 14.12
N ARG A 200 11.48 5.65 15.21
CA ARG A 200 10.23 5.18 15.83
C ARG A 200 9.33 6.35 16.24
N LEU A 201 9.91 7.39 16.85
CA LEU A 201 9.16 8.59 17.24
C LEU A 201 8.51 9.26 16.03
N GLU A 202 9.24 9.43 14.94
CA GLU A 202 8.73 10.08 13.73
C GLU A 202 7.60 9.27 13.06
N ILE A 203 7.74 7.95 12.99
CA ILE A 203 6.65 7.09 12.47
C ILE A 203 5.44 7.15 13.40
N TYR A 204 5.66 7.14 14.72
CA TYR A 204 4.58 7.24 15.69
C TYR A 204 3.81 8.55 15.53
N GLU A 205 4.48 9.69 15.56
CA GLU A 205 3.83 11.01 15.52
C GLU A 205 3.17 11.30 14.15
N LYS A 206 3.79 10.86 13.05
CA LYS A 206 3.30 11.16 11.69
C LYS A 206 2.28 10.14 11.15
N VAL A 207 2.29 8.89 11.65
CA VAL A 207 1.45 7.82 11.09
C VAL A 207 0.67 7.07 12.16
N LEU A 208 1.32 6.45 13.15
CA LEU A 208 0.61 5.58 14.09
C LEU A 208 -0.38 6.35 14.96
N LYS A 209 0.04 7.42 15.59
CA LYS A 209 -0.82 8.26 16.45
C LYS A 209 -2.02 8.83 15.68
N PRO A 210 -1.85 9.53 14.52
CA PRO A 210 -3.00 10.00 13.76
C PRO A 210 -3.88 8.86 13.25
N TYR A 211 -3.31 7.71 12.85
CA TYR A 211 -4.10 6.54 12.49
C TYR A 211 -4.94 6.02 13.66
N TYR A 212 -4.38 5.97 14.87
CA TYR A 212 -5.07 5.47 16.06
C TYR A 212 -6.19 6.40 16.50
N THR A 213 -5.98 7.72 16.42
CA THR A 213 -6.86 8.72 17.05
C THR A 213 -7.85 9.39 16.10
N ARG A 214 -7.57 9.43 14.79
CA ARG A 214 -8.41 10.09 13.79
C ARG A 214 -9.29 9.10 13.04
N THR A 215 -10.48 9.57 12.65
CA THR A 215 -11.46 8.84 11.82
C THR A 215 -11.98 9.71 10.67
N ASP A 216 -11.44 10.92 10.53
CA ASP A 216 -11.89 11.95 9.60
C ASP A 216 -11.12 11.97 8.27
N PHE A 217 -10.19 11.05 8.04
CA PHE A 217 -9.62 10.87 6.72
C PHE A 217 -10.67 10.26 5.78
N GLY A 218 -11.09 10.99 4.73
CA GLY A 218 -12.14 10.54 3.80
C GLY A 218 -11.86 9.15 3.22
N TRP A 219 -10.59 8.82 2.95
CA TRP A 219 -10.20 7.50 2.46
C TRP A 219 -10.49 6.34 3.44
N MET A 220 -10.69 6.60 4.75
CA MET A 220 -11.07 5.56 5.70
C MET A 220 -12.51 5.06 5.53
N GLY A 221 -13.39 5.87 4.91
CA GLY A 221 -14.78 5.51 4.65
C GLY A 221 -15.75 5.80 5.80
N TYR A 222 -15.28 6.34 6.93
CA TYR A 222 -16.13 6.61 8.10
C TYR A 222 -16.97 7.88 8.00
N THR A 223 -16.74 8.71 6.98
CA THR A 223 -17.40 10.02 6.77
C THR A 223 -18.57 9.97 5.79
N ASN A 224 -19.03 8.78 5.39
CA ASN A 224 -20.04 8.56 4.35
C ASN A 224 -19.66 9.13 2.96
N GLU A 225 -18.38 9.42 2.74
CA GLU A 225 -17.87 9.81 1.44
C GLU A 225 -17.56 8.56 0.59
N ARG A 226 -17.53 8.76 -0.72
CA ARG A 226 -17.14 7.68 -1.63
C ARG A 226 -15.71 7.22 -1.37
N VAL A 227 -15.55 5.92 -1.13
CA VAL A 227 -14.26 5.28 -0.89
C VAL A 227 -13.64 4.82 -2.22
N ASN A 228 -12.39 5.19 -2.44
CA ASN A 228 -11.63 4.83 -3.65
C ASN A 228 -10.40 3.97 -3.33
N ASN A 229 -9.50 3.81 -4.30
CA ASN A 229 -8.27 3.02 -4.18
C ASN A 229 -7.32 3.47 -3.05
N TRP A 230 -7.44 4.68 -2.53
CA TRP A 230 -6.63 5.14 -1.38
C TRP A 230 -6.88 4.30 -0.13
N ASN A 231 -8.10 3.79 0.04
CA ASN A 231 -8.48 3.03 1.22
C ASN A 231 -7.60 1.79 1.43
N PRO A 232 -7.55 0.78 0.54
CA PRO A 232 -6.71 -0.39 0.75
C PRO A 232 -5.21 -0.03 0.75
N TRP A 233 -4.82 1.01 0.01
CA TRP A 233 -3.42 1.42 -0.05
C TRP A 233 -2.93 2.04 1.25
N CYS A 234 -3.66 3.01 1.82
CA CYS A 234 -3.30 3.64 3.09
C CYS A 234 -3.40 2.67 4.26
N ASN A 235 -4.46 1.83 4.29
CA ASN A 235 -4.61 0.78 5.31
C ASN A 235 -3.48 -0.25 5.25
N TYR A 236 -3.06 -0.68 4.06
CA TYR A 236 -1.91 -1.58 3.90
C TYR A 236 -0.62 -0.98 4.48
N ASN A 237 -0.33 0.28 4.16
CA ASN A 237 0.87 0.95 4.66
C ASN A 237 0.83 1.14 6.19
N ALA A 238 -0.32 1.55 6.74
CA ALA A 238 -0.50 1.69 8.18
C ALA A 238 -0.39 0.34 8.89
N LEU A 239 -0.99 -0.72 8.33
CA LEU A 239 -0.93 -2.07 8.88
C LEU A 239 0.51 -2.60 8.92
N ASN A 240 1.35 -2.34 7.90
CA ASN A 240 2.78 -2.66 7.95
C ASN A 240 3.46 -2.00 9.15
N CYS A 241 3.23 -0.70 9.37
CA CYS A 241 3.81 0.02 10.52
C CYS A 241 3.31 -0.55 11.85
N ILE A 242 2.01 -0.85 11.96
CA ILE A 242 1.41 -1.44 13.16
C ILE A 242 2.04 -2.80 13.46
N MET A 243 2.13 -3.68 12.46
CA MET A 243 2.62 -5.04 12.65
C MET A 243 4.12 -5.10 12.94
N LEU A 244 4.90 -4.15 12.43
CA LEU A 244 6.35 -4.11 12.65
C LEU A 244 6.75 -3.39 13.94
N LEU A 245 6.02 -2.33 14.34
CA LEU A 245 6.50 -1.41 15.38
C LEU A 245 5.64 -1.36 16.64
N GLU A 246 4.33 -1.68 16.58
CA GLU A 246 3.48 -1.65 17.77
C GLU A 246 3.76 -2.87 18.65
N GLN A 247 4.20 -2.61 19.87
CA GLN A 247 4.56 -3.66 20.83
C GLN A 247 3.41 -4.04 21.76
N ASP A 248 2.50 -3.08 22.06
CA ASP A 248 1.33 -3.38 22.87
C ASP A 248 0.31 -4.19 22.08
N SER A 249 0.06 -5.42 22.51
CA SER A 249 -0.83 -6.35 21.80
C SER A 249 -2.29 -5.92 21.77
N ILE A 250 -2.73 -5.12 22.75
CA ILE A 250 -4.10 -4.60 22.79
C ILE A 250 -4.22 -3.48 21.73
N THR A 251 -3.33 -2.50 21.77
CA THR A 251 -3.27 -1.41 20.78
C THR A 251 -3.15 -1.96 19.37
N ARG A 252 -2.28 -2.96 19.15
CA ARG A 252 -2.15 -3.65 17.87
C ARG A 252 -3.48 -4.23 17.41
N SER A 253 -4.15 -5.02 18.24
CA SER A 253 -5.40 -5.70 17.89
C SER A 253 -6.54 -4.72 17.60
N VAL A 254 -6.67 -3.66 18.39
CA VAL A 254 -7.65 -2.58 18.16
C VAL A 254 -7.44 -1.92 16.82
N ASN A 255 -6.18 -1.63 16.45
CA ASN A 255 -5.89 -0.93 15.21
C ASN A 255 -5.89 -1.85 13.97
N VAL A 256 -5.62 -3.15 14.12
CA VAL A 256 -5.93 -4.15 13.10
C VAL A 256 -7.44 -4.20 12.85
N GLN A 257 -8.28 -4.25 13.89
CA GLN A 257 -9.74 -4.19 13.74
C GLN A 257 -10.18 -2.90 13.04
N LYS A 258 -9.62 -1.76 13.44
CA LYS A 258 -9.89 -0.47 12.79
C LYS A 258 -9.57 -0.50 11.29
N SER A 259 -8.45 -1.10 10.90
CA SER A 259 -8.10 -1.25 9.49
C SER A 259 -9.10 -2.14 8.74
N MET A 260 -9.56 -3.21 9.37
CA MET A 260 -10.55 -4.13 8.78
C MET A 260 -11.91 -3.43 8.57
N LEU A 261 -12.38 -2.66 9.56
CA LEU A 261 -13.58 -1.83 9.43
C LEU A 261 -13.45 -0.83 8.27
N SER A 262 -12.30 -0.18 8.16
CA SER A 262 -12.04 0.76 7.06
C SER A 262 -12.04 0.07 5.69
N VAL A 263 -11.40 -1.09 5.56
CA VAL A 263 -11.36 -1.85 4.30
C VAL A 263 -12.72 -2.46 3.95
N ASP A 264 -13.56 -2.76 4.94
CA ASP A 264 -14.95 -3.14 4.69
C ASP A 264 -15.73 -2.04 3.97
N GLU A 265 -15.49 -0.75 4.25
CA GLU A 265 -16.13 0.36 3.52
C GLU A 265 -15.75 0.32 2.03
N PHE A 266 -14.50 0.02 1.70
CA PHE A 266 -14.08 -0.18 0.31
C PHE A 266 -14.77 -1.40 -0.32
N LEU A 267 -14.83 -2.52 0.37
CA LEU A 267 -15.50 -3.75 -0.11
C LEU A 267 -17.02 -3.56 -0.23
N ASN A 268 -17.64 -2.81 0.69
CA ASN A 268 -19.07 -2.49 0.64
C ASN A 268 -19.41 -1.63 -0.59
N TYR A 269 -18.51 -0.72 -0.96
CA TYR A 269 -18.69 0.17 -2.11
C TYR A 269 -18.50 -0.55 -3.46
N TYR A 270 -17.64 -1.57 -3.54
CA TYR A 270 -17.34 -2.29 -4.77
C TYR A 270 -18.59 -2.96 -5.37
N LYS A 271 -18.70 -3.01 -6.69
CA LYS A 271 -19.79 -3.72 -7.38
C LYS A 271 -19.56 -5.23 -7.33
N ASP A 272 -20.64 -6.01 -7.38
CA ASP A 272 -20.59 -7.48 -7.27
C ASP A 272 -19.78 -8.15 -8.39
N ASP A 273 -19.68 -7.52 -9.56
CA ASP A 273 -18.90 -8.01 -10.69
C ASP A 273 -17.38 -7.83 -10.49
N GLY A 274 -16.95 -7.07 -9.47
CA GLY A 274 -15.55 -6.78 -9.17
C GLY A 274 -14.89 -5.78 -10.13
N GLY A 275 -15.67 -5.06 -10.94
CA GLY A 275 -15.16 -4.08 -11.91
C GLY A 275 -14.47 -2.89 -11.22
N CYS A 276 -13.28 -2.52 -11.68
CA CYS A 276 -12.58 -1.33 -11.22
C CYS A 276 -13.15 -0.09 -11.93
N GLU A 277 -13.80 0.81 -11.20
CA GLU A 277 -14.49 1.98 -11.78
C GLU A 277 -13.55 2.93 -12.54
N GLU A 278 -12.28 3.03 -12.08
CA GLU A 278 -11.24 3.85 -12.74
C GLU A 278 -10.55 3.11 -13.91
N GLY A 279 -11.00 1.89 -14.21
CA GLY A 279 -10.49 1.06 -15.30
C GLY A 279 -9.26 0.20 -14.95
N PRO A 280 -8.79 -0.63 -15.91
CA PRO A 280 -7.74 -1.63 -15.68
C PRO A 280 -6.39 -1.07 -15.18
N THR A 281 -6.00 0.14 -15.59
CA THR A 281 -4.76 0.78 -15.11
C THR A 281 -4.78 0.95 -13.59
N TYR A 282 -5.95 1.30 -13.03
CA TYR A 282 -6.12 1.51 -11.61
C TYR A 282 -6.39 0.23 -10.81
N TRP A 283 -6.64 -0.90 -11.48
CA TRP A 283 -6.81 -2.18 -10.78
C TRP A 283 -5.62 -2.51 -9.86
N SER A 284 -4.38 -2.26 -10.30
CA SER A 284 -3.19 -2.46 -9.47
C SER A 284 -3.17 -1.60 -8.20
N HIS A 285 -3.84 -0.44 -8.23
CA HIS A 285 -3.97 0.49 -7.11
C HIS A 285 -5.19 0.21 -6.24
N ALA A 286 -6.19 -0.49 -6.75
CA ALA A 286 -7.43 -0.87 -6.07
C ALA A 286 -7.42 -2.36 -5.68
N GLY A 287 -7.80 -3.26 -6.59
CA GLY A 287 -7.82 -4.71 -6.38
C GLY A 287 -6.46 -5.29 -6.01
N GLY A 288 -5.37 -4.82 -6.65
CA GLY A 288 -4.01 -5.23 -6.31
C GLY A 288 -3.57 -4.77 -4.93
N LYS A 289 -3.99 -3.58 -4.48
CA LYS A 289 -3.71 -3.11 -3.11
C LYS A 289 -4.59 -3.78 -2.07
N LEU A 290 -5.80 -4.12 -2.43
CA LEU A 290 -6.64 -4.99 -1.60
C LEU A 290 -5.96 -6.35 -1.38
N PHE A 291 -5.40 -6.95 -2.43
CA PHE A 291 -4.62 -8.18 -2.31
C PHE A 291 -3.44 -8.01 -1.36
N ASP A 292 -2.61 -6.98 -1.55
CA ASP A 292 -1.46 -6.71 -0.68
C ASP A 292 -1.90 -6.60 0.81
N TYR A 293 -3.04 -5.94 1.09
CA TYR A 293 -3.61 -5.79 2.42
C TYR A 293 -4.12 -7.12 3.00
N LEU A 294 -4.88 -7.88 2.22
CA LEU A 294 -5.43 -9.17 2.65
C LEU A 294 -4.33 -10.21 2.87
N GLU A 295 -3.29 -10.21 2.04
CA GLU A 295 -2.13 -11.08 2.20
C GLU A 295 -1.35 -10.77 3.49
N LEU A 296 -1.22 -9.49 3.84
CA LEU A 296 -0.62 -9.08 5.11
C LEU A 296 -1.46 -9.55 6.31
N LEU A 297 -2.79 -9.40 6.27
CA LEU A 297 -3.68 -9.92 7.30
C LEU A 297 -3.59 -11.44 7.43
N TYR A 298 -3.57 -12.13 6.31
CA TYR A 298 -3.44 -13.59 6.26
C TYR A 298 -2.13 -14.04 6.93
N LYS A 299 -0.99 -13.47 6.51
CA LYS A 299 0.32 -13.78 7.10
C LYS A 299 0.36 -13.44 8.59
N SER A 300 -0.07 -12.23 8.97
CA SER A 300 -0.03 -11.75 10.36
C SER A 300 -1.03 -12.42 11.30
N SER A 301 -1.90 -13.30 10.80
CA SER A 301 -2.83 -14.11 11.58
C SER A 301 -2.59 -15.63 11.44
N ASN A 302 -1.46 -16.05 10.86
CA ASN A 302 -1.16 -17.44 10.53
C ASN A 302 -2.32 -18.11 9.75
N GLY A 303 -2.89 -17.38 8.77
CA GLY A 303 -3.98 -17.83 7.91
C GLY A 303 -5.35 -17.88 8.57
N LYS A 304 -5.53 -17.31 9.78
CA LYS A 304 -6.81 -17.35 10.50
C LYS A 304 -7.77 -16.23 10.12
N ILE A 305 -7.28 -15.14 9.56
CA ILE A 305 -8.09 -14.08 8.97
C ILE A 305 -7.93 -14.19 7.46
N ASP A 306 -8.96 -14.74 6.81
CA ASP A 306 -8.96 -15.05 5.38
C ASP A 306 -10.35 -14.82 4.78
N ILE A 307 -10.42 -14.02 3.72
CA ILE A 307 -11.65 -13.81 2.94
C ILE A 307 -11.41 -14.03 1.43
N PHE A 308 -10.33 -14.69 1.05
CA PHE A 308 -10.04 -14.98 -0.37
C PHE A 308 -11.05 -15.94 -1.01
N ASP A 309 -11.82 -16.69 -0.20
CA ASP A 309 -12.92 -17.54 -0.66
C ASP A 309 -14.19 -16.76 -1.06
N LYS A 310 -14.33 -15.49 -0.63
CA LYS A 310 -15.52 -14.68 -0.88
C LYS A 310 -15.65 -14.28 -2.34
N GLN A 311 -16.86 -14.40 -2.88
CA GLN A 311 -17.12 -14.20 -4.32
C GLN A 311 -16.71 -12.80 -4.81
N LEU A 312 -16.96 -11.76 -4.00
CA LEU A 312 -16.54 -10.41 -4.38
C LEU A 312 -15.02 -10.29 -4.51
N VAL A 313 -14.26 -10.88 -3.56
CA VAL A 313 -12.78 -10.86 -3.60
C VAL A 313 -12.28 -11.58 -4.85
N LYS A 314 -12.88 -12.74 -5.18
CA LYS A 314 -12.59 -13.45 -6.44
C LYS A 314 -12.88 -12.61 -7.67
N ASN A 315 -14.04 -11.94 -7.70
CA ASN A 315 -14.45 -11.11 -8.83
C ASN A 315 -13.51 -9.91 -9.01
N ILE A 316 -13.11 -9.23 -7.92
CA ILE A 316 -12.13 -8.13 -7.95
C ILE A 316 -10.79 -8.62 -8.52
N GLY A 317 -10.32 -9.80 -8.10
CA GLY A 317 -9.10 -10.40 -8.63
C GLY A 317 -9.20 -10.66 -10.13
N THR A 318 -10.23 -11.38 -10.55
CA THR A 318 -10.39 -11.85 -11.93
C THR A 318 -10.69 -10.73 -12.95
N TYR A 319 -11.10 -9.55 -12.51
CA TYR A 319 -11.38 -8.42 -13.39
C TYR A 319 -10.24 -8.11 -14.35
N ILE A 320 -8.99 -8.18 -13.90
CA ILE A 320 -7.84 -7.75 -14.70
C ILE A 320 -7.65 -8.58 -15.98
N TYR A 321 -7.80 -9.90 -15.92
CA TYR A 321 -7.69 -10.71 -17.13
C TYR A 321 -8.95 -10.65 -18.02
N LYS A 322 -10.12 -10.37 -17.44
CA LYS A 322 -11.36 -10.16 -18.18
C LYS A 322 -11.33 -8.86 -19.00
N ALA A 323 -10.54 -7.88 -18.54
CA ALA A 323 -10.34 -6.60 -19.23
C ALA A 323 -9.19 -6.64 -20.26
N TYR A 324 -8.46 -7.76 -20.36
CA TYR A 324 -7.34 -7.93 -21.27
C TYR A 324 -7.82 -8.19 -22.70
N ILE A 325 -7.13 -7.59 -23.68
CA ILE A 325 -7.40 -7.76 -25.11
C ILE A 325 -6.26 -8.57 -25.75
N GLU A 326 -5.06 -7.98 -25.86
CA GLU A 326 -3.89 -8.61 -26.47
C GLU A 326 -2.62 -7.81 -26.16
N GLY A 327 -1.46 -8.46 -25.98
CA GLY A 327 -0.16 -7.83 -25.76
C GLY A 327 -0.16 -6.91 -24.53
N GLU A 328 -0.04 -5.61 -24.75
CA GLU A 328 -0.17 -4.60 -23.68
C GLU A 328 -1.54 -3.94 -23.66
N TYR A 329 -2.47 -4.34 -24.54
CA TYR A 329 -3.78 -3.67 -24.69
C TYR A 329 -4.83 -4.24 -23.74
N PHE A 330 -5.51 -3.33 -23.07
CA PHE A 330 -6.65 -3.58 -22.19
C PHE A 330 -7.84 -2.72 -22.62
N VAL A 331 -9.04 -3.11 -22.21
CA VAL A 331 -10.22 -2.24 -22.35
C VAL A 331 -9.93 -0.93 -21.63
N ASN A 332 -10.09 0.21 -22.33
CA ASN A 332 -9.81 1.52 -21.76
C ASN A 332 -11.08 2.34 -21.60
N PHE A 333 -11.29 2.81 -20.38
CA PHE A 333 -12.33 3.75 -20.00
C PHE A 333 -11.89 4.48 -18.72
N ALA A 334 -12.61 5.54 -18.34
CA ALA A 334 -12.26 6.41 -17.22
C ALA A 334 -10.78 6.83 -17.30
N ASP A 335 -9.99 6.58 -16.25
CA ASP A 335 -8.57 6.96 -16.20
C ASP A 335 -7.62 5.86 -16.74
N ALA A 336 -8.15 4.82 -17.38
CA ALA A 336 -7.33 3.75 -17.91
C ALA A 336 -6.65 4.11 -19.23
N ALA A 337 -5.34 3.88 -19.30
CA ALA A 337 -4.61 3.88 -20.55
C ALA A 337 -4.96 2.63 -21.39
N ALA A 338 -4.92 2.73 -22.73
CA ALA A 338 -5.13 1.58 -23.61
C ALA A 338 -4.01 0.53 -23.47
N LYS A 339 -2.79 0.97 -23.15
CA LYS A 339 -1.64 0.09 -22.91
C LYS A 339 -1.27 0.11 -21.44
N LEU A 340 -1.14 -1.08 -20.85
CA LEU A 340 -0.83 -1.26 -19.44
C LEU A 340 0.29 -2.27 -19.24
N LYS A 341 1.30 -1.88 -18.46
CA LYS A 341 2.21 -2.83 -17.82
C LYS A 341 1.67 -3.13 -16.43
N SER A 342 1.01 -4.26 -16.29
CA SER A 342 0.45 -4.73 -15.03
C SER A 342 1.53 -5.33 -14.12
N ARG A 343 1.15 -5.67 -12.89
CA ARG A 343 2.03 -6.33 -11.90
C ARG A 343 1.82 -7.86 -11.98
N PRO A 344 2.65 -8.60 -12.76
CA PRO A 344 2.41 -10.02 -13.00
C PRO A 344 2.47 -10.87 -11.74
N ASN A 345 3.38 -10.56 -10.81
CA ASN A 345 3.48 -11.22 -9.50
C ASN A 345 2.19 -11.11 -8.68
N VAL A 346 1.58 -9.94 -8.62
CA VAL A 346 0.30 -9.76 -7.90
C VAL A 346 -0.82 -10.53 -8.55
N ILE A 347 -0.89 -10.54 -9.88
CA ILE A 347 -1.91 -11.31 -10.62
C ILE A 347 -1.71 -12.81 -10.37
N TYR A 348 -0.46 -13.30 -10.45
CA TYR A 348 -0.13 -14.69 -10.20
C TYR A 348 -0.52 -15.11 -8.77
N ASN A 349 -0.01 -14.39 -7.76
CA ASN A 349 -0.23 -14.70 -6.36
C ASN A 349 -1.71 -14.57 -5.96
N TYR A 350 -2.42 -13.58 -6.49
CA TYR A 350 -3.86 -13.44 -6.26
C TYR A 350 -4.61 -14.65 -6.82
N GLY A 351 -4.28 -15.06 -8.05
CA GLY A 351 -4.84 -16.27 -8.67
C GLY A 351 -4.62 -17.52 -7.80
N GLN A 352 -3.40 -17.69 -7.24
CA GLN A 352 -3.11 -18.79 -6.31
C GLN A 352 -3.99 -18.73 -5.06
N ARG A 353 -4.14 -17.55 -4.44
CA ARG A 353 -4.95 -17.37 -3.22
C ARG A 353 -6.43 -17.66 -3.41
N ILE A 354 -7.00 -17.31 -4.56
CA ILE A 354 -8.42 -17.55 -4.86
C ILE A 354 -8.68 -18.88 -5.59
N ASN A 355 -7.63 -19.70 -5.79
CA ASN A 355 -7.66 -20.95 -6.55
C ASN A 355 -8.18 -20.77 -7.99
N ASP A 356 -7.75 -19.69 -8.67
CA ASP A 356 -8.07 -19.41 -10.08
C ASP A 356 -6.84 -19.64 -10.97
N THR A 357 -6.81 -20.81 -11.63
CA THR A 357 -5.68 -21.21 -12.49
C THR A 357 -5.57 -20.35 -13.76
N VAL A 358 -6.68 -19.77 -14.23
CA VAL A 358 -6.69 -18.85 -15.39
C VAL A 358 -5.99 -17.56 -15.00
N MET A 359 -6.30 -17.01 -13.83
CA MET A 359 -5.66 -15.80 -13.34
C MET A 359 -4.17 -16.01 -13.06
N SER A 360 -3.78 -17.12 -12.42
CA SER A 360 -2.38 -17.46 -12.20
C SER A 360 -1.63 -17.64 -13.52
N GLY A 361 -2.21 -18.37 -14.46
CA GLY A 361 -1.65 -18.55 -15.81
C GLY A 361 -1.51 -17.23 -16.57
N PHE A 362 -2.45 -16.31 -16.41
CA PHE A 362 -2.37 -14.97 -16.97
C PHE A 362 -1.22 -14.15 -16.35
N GLY A 363 -1.03 -14.24 -15.03
CA GLY A 363 0.12 -13.65 -14.35
C GLY A 363 1.45 -14.16 -14.90
N ALA A 364 1.60 -15.48 -15.04
CA ALA A 364 2.79 -16.11 -15.61
C ALA A 364 3.01 -15.72 -17.11
N TYR A 365 1.94 -15.65 -17.89
CA TYR A 365 2.00 -15.16 -19.27
C TYR A 365 2.54 -13.72 -19.34
N LEU A 366 2.02 -12.81 -18.52
CA LEU A 366 2.48 -11.43 -18.49
C LEU A 366 3.91 -11.29 -17.96
N ALA A 367 4.32 -12.13 -17.02
CA ALA A 367 5.69 -12.19 -16.55
C ALA A 367 6.66 -12.51 -17.68
N LYS A 368 6.32 -13.52 -18.47
CA LYS A 368 7.11 -13.88 -19.66
C LYS A 368 7.15 -12.77 -20.69
N GLN A 369 6.02 -12.10 -20.98
CA GLN A 369 5.95 -10.99 -21.93
C GLN A 369 6.78 -9.77 -21.50
N GLN A 370 6.90 -9.55 -20.19
CA GLN A 370 7.62 -8.41 -19.62
C GLN A 370 9.10 -8.72 -19.29
N ASN A 371 9.59 -9.92 -19.61
CA ASN A 371 10.90 -10.42 -19.19
C ASN A 371 11.09 -10.23 -17.67
N TYR A 372 10.09 -10.68 -16.90
CA TYR A 372 10.07 -10.55 -15.45
C TYR A 372 11.26 -11.30 -14.84
N GLY A 373 12.03 -10.63 -13.99
CA GLY A 373 13.26 -11.19 -13.44
C GLY A 373 14.56 -10.87 -14.20
N ASP A 374 14.47 -10.25 -15.40
CA ASP A 374 15.67 -9.82 -16.15
C ASP A 374 16.12 -8.39 -15.73
N SER A 375 15.27 -7.64 -15.03
CA SER A 375 15.57 -6.28 -14.61
C SER A 375 15.13 -6.03 -13.15
N ILE A 376 15.74 -5.02 -12.53
CA ILE A 376 15.42 -4.65 -11.16
C ILE A 376 13.97 -4.13 -11.03
N PHE A 377 13.30 -4.56 -9.97
CA PHE A 377 12.02 -4.01 -9.57
C PHE A 377 12.24 -2.73 -8.77
N LYS A 378 11.39 -1.71 -8.98
CA LYS A 378 11.45 -0.44 -8.23
C LYS A 378 10.17 -0.25 -7.43
N GLY A 379 10.31 0.17 -6.19
CA GLY A 379 9.16 0.42 -5.33
C GLY A 379 9.46 0.19 -3.86
N LYS A 380 8.42 0.04 -3.05
CA LYS A 380 8.56 -0.24 -1.62
C LYS A 380 9.38 -1.50 -1.37
N ILE A 381 10.16 -1.47 -0.28
CA ILE A 381 11.10 -2.52 0.08
C ILE A 381 10.43 -3.90 0.08
N GLU A 382 9.34 -4.08 0.83
CA GLU A 382 8.67 -5.37 0.94
C GLU A 382 8.06 -5.87 -0.38
N ILE A 383 7.56 -4.96 -1.22
CA ILE A 383 7.04 -5.32 -2.55
C ILE A 383 8.17 -5.81 -3.46
N VAL A 384 9.33 -5.19 -3.35
CA VAL A 384 10.51 -5.62 -4.12
C VAL A 384 11.03 -6.95 -3.61
N LEU A 385 11.07 -7.15 -2.29
CA LEU A 385 11.46 -8.43 -1.69
C LEU A 385 10.51 -9.56 -2.09
N ASP A 386 9.19 -9.30 -2.07
CA ASP A 386 8.21 -10.27 -2.55
C ASP A 386 8.47 -10.69 -4.00
N ASN A 387 8.80 -9.72 -4.87
CA ASN A 387 9.18 -10.02 -6.25
C ASN A 387 10.47 -10.83 -6.36
N LEU A 388 11.50 -10.49 -5.57
CA LEU A 388 12.81 -11.12 -5.63
C LEU A 388 12.81 -12.58 -5.17
N PHE A 389 12.05 -12.87 -4.11
CA PHE A 389 11.99 -14.23 -3.57
C PHE A 389 11.01 -15.12 -4.33
N ASN A 390 10.04 -14.55 -5.05
CA ASN A 390 9.05 -15.31 -5.83
C ASN A 390 9.31 -15.29 -7.34
N VAL A 391 10.39 -14.67 -7.81
CA VAL A 391 10.68 -14.52 -9.25
C VAL A 391 10.80 -15.85 -10.00
N ASN A 392 11.26 -16.90 -9.33
CA ASN A 392 11.42 -18.23 -9.92
C ASN A 392 10.12 -19.07 -9.89
N GLU A 393 9.08 -18.61 -9.23
CA GLU A 393 7.80 -19.31 -9.11
C GLU A 393 6.81 -18.91 -10.21
N ILE A 394 7.05 -17.79 -10.87
CA ILE A 394 6.21 -17.20 -11.91
C ILE A 394 6.79 -17.45 -13.28
#